data_379a37201c86dc26bd5415cfc0e96f4b
#
_entry.id   379a37201c86dc26bd5415cfc0e96f4b
#
_cell.length_a   1.000
_cell.length_b   1.000
_cell.length_c   1.000
_cell.angle_alpha   90.00
_cell.angle_beta   90.00
_cell.angle_gamma   90.00
#
_symmetry.space_group_name_H-M   'P 1'
#
loop_
_entity.id
_entity.type
_entity.pdbx_description
1 polymer ?
#
loop_
_entity_poly.entity_id
_entity_poly.type
_entity_poly.pdbx_seq_one_letter_code
_entity_poly.pdbx_strand_id
1 'polypeptide(L)'
;SRDYAFAKHFNLPIIPLIEGCDVSEESFDAKEGIVCNSPRAGVTPYCDLSLNGLTIKEAIAATKKYVKDHDLGRVKINYRLRDAIFSRQRYWGEPFPVYYDADGMPQMLPFEALPLQLPEVDKFLPTATGEPPLGHATKWAWDSVNKEVVETSKIDNKTIFPLELCTMPGFAGSSAYYLRYMDPHNDKGLVDKQVNDYWKNVDLYIGGTEHATCL
;
A
#
# COMPACT_ATOMS: atom_id res chain seq x y z
N SER A 1 27.94 1.03 0.99
CA SER A 1 26.97 2.11 0.79
C SER A 1 27.51 3.16 -0.17
N ARG A 2 26.64 4.08 -0.67
CA ARG A 2 27.04 5.19 -1.57
C ARG A 2 28.01 6.15 -0.86
N ASP A 3 27.78 6.42 0.41
CA ASP A 3 28.61 7.33 1.20
C ASP A 3 30.01 6.74 1.44
N TYR A 4 30.10 5.42 1.61
CA TYR A 4 31.38 4.72 1.69
C TYR A 4 32.20 4.88 0.39
N ALA A 5 31.58 4.65 -0.76
CA ALA A 5 32.23 4.82 -2.05
C ALA A 5 32.69 6.27 -2.28
N PHE A 6 31.90 7.25 -1.85
CA PHE A 6 32.28 8.66 -1.86
C PHE A 6 33.50 8.94 -0.97
N ALA A 7 33.48 8.46 0.26
CA ALA A 7 34.61 8.64 1.20
C ALA A 7 35.91 8.03 0.66
N LYS A 8 35.84 6.81 0.08
CA LYS A 8 37.00 6.15 -0.55
C LYS A 8 37.51 6.96 -1.75
N HIS A 9 36.63 7.43 -2.63
CA HIS A 9 37.01 8.22 -3.81
C HIS A 9 37.76 9.51 -3.45
N PHE A 10 37.32 10.20 -2.39
CA PHE A 10 37.93 11.46 -1.94
C PHE A 10 38.96 11.29 -0.82
N ASN A 11 39.39 10.06 -0.51
CA ASN A 11 40.34 9.74 0.55
C ASN A 11 39.95 10.32 1.90
N LEU A 12 38.65 10.36 2.22
CA LEU A 12 38.17 10.82 3.52
C LEU A 12 38.36 9.70 4.58
N PRO A 13 38.64 10.06 5.85
CA PRO A 13 38.78 9.07 6.90
C PRO A 13 37.42 8.35 7.15
N ILE A 14 37.47 7.03 7.18
CA ILE A 14 36.32 6.19 7.52
C ILE A 14 36.56 5.62 8.91
N ILE A 15 35.67 5.97 9.85
CA ILE A 15 35.80 5.58 11.26
C ILE A 15 34.72 4.52 11.55
N PRO A 16 35.11 3.30 12.01
CA PRO A 16 34.14 2.31 12.41
C PRO A 16 33.39 2.76 13.68
N LEU A 17 32.08 2.62 13.68
CA LEU A 17 31.22 2.93 14.81
C LEU A 17 30.69 1.67 15.51
N ILE A 18 31.00 0.49 15.01
CA ILE A 18 30.60 -0.78 15.59
C ILE A 18 31.85 -1.57 15.96
N GLU A 19 31.86 -2.14 17.16
CA GLU A 19 32.97 -2.94 17.66
C GLU A 19 33.25 -4.15 16.77
N GLY A 20 34.53 -4.37 16.46
CA GLY A 20 34.98 -5.54 15.70
C GLY A 20 34.63 -5.54 14.22
N CYS A 21 34.01 -4.45 13.69
CA CYS A 21 33.75 -4.38 12.25
C CYS A 21 35.00 -3.89 11.49
N ASP A 22 35.27 -4.52 10.36
CA ASP A 22 36.27 -4.09 9.38
C ASP A 22 35.58 -3.24 8.31
N VAL A 23 36.04 -2.02 8.13
CA VAL A 23 35.55 -1.05 7.12
C VAL A 23 36.61 -0.71 6.09
N SER A 24 37.69 -1.50 5.98
CA SER A 24 38.79 -1.28 5.05
C SER A 24 38.39 -1.46 3.59
N GLU A 25 37.58 -2.48 3.29
CA GLU A 25 37.19 -2.87 1.93
C GLU A 25 35.75 -2.52 1.59
N GLU A 26 34.82 -2.62 2.56
CA GLU A 26 33.40 -2.37 2.34
C GLU A 26 32.73 -1.67 3.53
N SER A 27 31.53 -1.13 3.31
CA SER A 27 30.71 -0.55 4.39
C SER A 27 30.09 -1.66 5.26
N PHE A 28 30.07 -1.43 6.57
CA PHE A 28 29.37 -2.28 7.51
C PHE A 28 27.91 -1.85 7.61
N ASP A 29 27.00 -2.63 6.98
CA ASP A 29 25.58 -2.28 6.88
C ASP A 29 24.68 -3.18 7.78
N ALA A 30 25.25 -3.99 8.69
CA ALA A 30 24.49 -4.76 9.66
C ALA A 30 23.75 -3.85 10.65
N LYS A 31 22.58 -4.32 11.10
CA LYS A 31 21.71 -3.58 12.04
C LYS A 31 21.91 -4.01 13.49
N GLU A 32 22.90 -4.85 13.76
CA GLU A 32 23.23 -5.38 15.08
C GLU A 32 24.69 -5.10 15.39
N GLY A 33 25.03 -4.92 16.66
CA GLY A 33 26.36 -4.68 17.15
C GLY A 33 26.38 -3.69 18.31
N ILE A 34 27.57 -3.52 18.89
CA ILE A 34 27.82 -2.58 19.99
C ILE A 34 28.49 -1.32 19.42
N VAL A 35 28.00 -0.17 19.78
CA VAL A 35 28.53 1.12 19.31
C VAL A 35 29.83 1.45 20.00
N CYS A 36 30.82 1.88 19.21
CA CYS A 36 32.11 2.41 19.68
C CYS A 36 32.44 3.71 18.94
N ASN A 37 33.50 4.42 19.39
CA ASN A 37 33.95 5.68 18.77
C ASN A 37 32.88 6.80 18.67
N SER A 38 31.87 6.79 19.53
CA SER A 38 30.82 7.80 19.59
C SER A 38 30.55 8.28 21.03
N PRO A 39 31.37 9.19 21.61
CA PRO A 39 32.46 9.93 20.95
C PRO A 39 33.74 9.10 20.78
N ARG A 40 34.59 9.51 19.83
CA ARG A 40 35.88 8.88 19.59
C ARG A 40 36.89 9.28 20.70
N ALA A 41 37.65 8.33 21.18
CA ALA A 41 38.70 8.59 22.16
C ALA A 41 39.71 9.65 21.67
N GLY A 42 40.06 10.60 22.55
CA GLY A 42 40.98 11.68 22.24
C GLY A 42 40.42 12.84 21.39
N VAL A 43 39.14 12.79 21.05
CA VAL A 43 38.44 13.88 20.34
C VAL A 43 37.44 14.53 21.30
N THR A 44 37.47 15.87 21.41
CA THR A 44 36.50 16.61 22.22
C THR A 44 35.11 16.41 21.63
N PRO A 45 34.13 15.87 22.39
CA PRO A 45 32.80 15.68 21.89
C PRO A 45 32.07 17.02 21.67
N TYR A 46 31.27 17.10 20.61
CA TYR A 46 30.42 18.25 20.32
C TYR A 46 29.21 18.37 21.25
N CYS A 47 28.89 17.30 21.97
CA CYS A 47 27.79 17.24 22.92
C CYS A 47 28.11 16.24 24.04
N ASP A 48 27.32 16.23 25.09
CA ASP A 48 27.45 15.36 26.26
C ASP A 48 26.89 13.95 26.05
N LEU A 49 26.36 13.66 24.85
CA LEU A 49 25.83 12.34 24.49
C LEU A 49 26.98 11.38 24.20
N SER A 50 27.03 10.26 24.93
CA SER A 50 27.89 9.11 24.63
C SER A 50 27.04 7.90 24.29
N LEU A 51 27.34 7.27 23.15
CA LEU A 51 26.69 6.07 22.68
C LEU A 51 27.55 4.80 22.80
N ASN A 52 28.80 4.96 23.25
CA ASN A 52 29.74 3.86 23.40
C ASN A 52 29.20 2.77 24.36
N GLY A 53 29.32 1.51 23.96
CA GLY A 53 28.85 0.36 24.75
C GLY A 53 27.35 0.06 24.63
N LEU A 54 26.59 0.89 23.92
CA LEU A 54 25.18 0.62 23.65
C LEU A 54 25.01 -0.26 22.41
N THR A 55 23.96 -1.08 22.41
CA THR A 55 23.51 -1.72 21.15
C THR A 55 23.03 -0.66 20.17
N ILE A 56 23.05 -0.95 18.87
CA ILE A 56 22.53 -0.05 17.82
C ILE A 56 21.10 0.43 18.15
N LYS A 57 20.25 -0.47 18.63
CA LYS A 57 18.86 -0.16 19.00
C LYS A 57 18.77 0.85 20.17
N GLU A 58 19.56 0.64 21.20
CA GLU A 58 19.63 1.54 22.35
C GLU A 58 20.25 2.88 21.98
N ALA A 59 21.30 2.89 21.16
CA ALA A 59 21.94 4.12 20.67
C ALA A 59 20.95 4.99 19.85
N ILE A 60 20.15 4.36 18.98
CA ILE A 60 19.08 5.06 18.24
C ILE A 60 18.04 5.66 19.20
N ALA A 61 17.63 4.92 20.22
CA ALA A 61 16.66 5.41 21.20
C ALA A 61 17.24 6.59 22.03
N ALA A 62 18.49 6.47 22.49
CA ALA A 62 19.20 7.52 23.21
C ALA A 62 19.34 8.79 22.37
N THR A 63 19.73 8.66 21.10
CA THR A 63 19.86 9.81 20.18
C THR A 63 18.52 10.50 19.94
N LYS A 64 17.44 9.74 19.70
CA LYS A 64 16.09 10.30 19.53
C LYS A 64 15.64 11.08 20.76
N LYS A 65 15.90 10.52 21.95
CA LYS A 65 15.58 11.18 23.22
C LYS A 65 16.39 12.46 23.38
N TYR A 66 17.71 12.42 23.15
CA TYR A 66 18.60 13.56 23.24
C TYR A 66 18.16 14.72 22.35
N VAL A 67 17.90 14.43 21.06
CA VAL A 67 17.44 15.43 20.08
C VAL A 67 16.15 16.12 20.53
N LYS A 68 15.22 15.35 21.11
CA LYS A 68 13.95 15.88 21.62
C LYS A 68 14.16 16.73 22.89
N ASP A 69 14.94 16.23 23.84
CA ASP A 69 15.12 16.87 25.15
C ASP A 69 15.88 18.19 25.05
N HIS A 70 16.75 18.35 24.03
CA HIS A 70 17.57 19.57 23.79
C HIS A 70 16.97 20.47 22.69
N ASP A 71 15.75 20.20 22.22
CA ASP A 71 15.06 20.94 21.14
C ASP A 71 15.92 21.10 19.86
N LEU A 72 16.74 20.09 19.56
CA LEU A 72 17.60 20.07 18.37
C LEU A 72 16.83 19.61 17.11
N GLY A 73 15.61 19.10 17.30
CA GLY A 73 14.78 18.63 16.22
C GLY A 73 13.61 17.77 16.68
N ARG A 74 12.96 17.12 15.73
CA ARG A 74 11.81 16.26 16.00
C ARG A 74 11.96 14.88 15.35
N VAL A 75 11.48 13.85 16.03
CA VAL A 75 11.34 12.50 15.45
C VAL A 75 10.16 12.50 14.51
N LYS A 76 10.40 12.22 13.23
CA LYS A 76 9.35 12.08 12.21
C LYS A 76 9.35 10.64 11.71
N ILE A 77 8.17 10.02 11.69
CA ILE A 77 7.96 8.72 11.07
C ILE A 77 7.61 8.95 9.61
N ASN A 78 8.45 8.47 8.71
CA ASN A 78 8.15 8.46 7.28
C ASN A 78 7.73 7.05 6.89
N TYR A 79 6.52 6.93 6.37
CA TYR A 79 6.03 5.69 5.79
C TYR A 79 6.51 5.61 4.34
N ARG A 80 7.10 4.47 3.97
CA ARG A 80 7.46 4.17 2.59
C ARG A 80 6.61 3.00 2.14
N LEU A 81 5.53 3.32 1.46
CA LEU A 81 4.65 2.35 0.83
C LEU A 81 5.08 2.14 -0.62
N ARG A 82 4.88 0.95 -1.13
CA ARG A 82 4.94 0.68 -2.57
C ARG A 82 3.56 0.91 -3.13
N ASP A 83 3.49 1.64 -4.24
CA ASP A 83 2.26 1.74 -5.00
C ASP A 83 1.89 0.35 -5.53
N ALA A 84 0.63 -0.01 -5.37
CA ALA A 84 0.08 -1.24 -5.91
C ALA A 84 -1.08 -0.91 -6.84
N ILE A 85 -1.04 -1.47 -8.04
CA ILE A 85 -2.16 -1.38 -8.97
C ILE A 85 -3.19 -2.43 -8.55
N PHE A 86 -4.33 -1.99 -8.04
CA PHE A 86 -5.40 -2.85 -7.61
C PHE A 86 -6.29 -3.31 -8.78
N SER A 87 -6.34 -2.58 -9.87
CA SER A 87 -7.13 -2.91 -11.07
C SER A 87 -6.50 -4.01 -11.92
N ARG A 88 -7.34 -4.78 -12.59
CA ARG A 88 -6.97 -5.85 -13.53
C ARG A 88 -7.68 -5.66 -14.86
N GLN A 89 -6.94 -5.80 -15.95
CA GLN A 89 -7.45 -5.79 -17.32
C GLN A 89 -8.02 -7.17 -17.66
N ARG A 90 -9.03 -7.59 -16.90
CA ARG A 90 -9.71 -8.90 -17.05
C ARG A 90 -11.20 -8.71 -16.99
N TYR A 91 -11.93 -9.64 -17.61
CA TYR A 91 -13.39 -9.66 -17.51
C TYR A 91 -13.86 -10.19 -16.14
N TRP A 92 -13.35 -11.36 -15.74
CA TRP A 92 -13.76 -11.99 -14.48
C TRP A 92 -13.10 -11.31 -13.27
N GLY A 93 -13.95 -10.71 -12.47
CA GLY A 93 -13.63 -9.97 -11.24
C GLY A 93 -14.77 -9.03 -10.88
N GLU A 94 -14.78 -8.50 -9.67
CA GLU A 94 -15.74 -7.48 -9.28
C GLU A 94 -15.48 -6.20 -10.08
N PRO A 95 -16.49 -5.63 -10.77
CA PRO A 95 -16.34 -4.38 -11.49
C PRO A 95 -16.17 -3.21 -10.51
N PHE A 96 -15.37 -2.22 -10.90
CA PHE A 96 -15.30 -0.98 -10.12
C PHE A 96 -16.56 -0.14 -10.33
N PRO A 97 -17.26 0.27 -9.26
CA PRO A 97 -18.42 1.15 -9.37
C PRO A 97 -18.00 2.61 -9.62
N VAL A 98 -17.29 2.83 -10.72
CA VAL A 98 -16.68 4.12 -11.06
C VAL A 98 -17.01 4.48 -12.51
N TYR A 99 -17.37 5.74 -12.75
CA TYR A 99 -17.44 6.35 -14.07
C TYR A 99 -16.46 7.52 -14.15
N TYR A 100 -16.17 7.97 -15.37
CA TYR A 100 -15.29 9.11 -15.62
C TYR A 100 -16.12 10.29 -16.12
N ASP A 101 -16.05 11.43 -15.42
CA ASP A 101 -16.76 12.64 -15.81
C ASP A 101 -16.19 13.31 -17.07
N ALA A 102 -16.72 14.49 -17.42
CA ALA A 102 -16.31 15.24 -18.60
C ALA A 102 -14.83 15.65 -18.59
N ASP A 103 -14.24 15.80 -17.43
CA ASP A 103 -12.81 16.13 -17.24
C ASP A 103 -11.94 14.87 -17.12
N GLY A 104 -12.52 13.67 -17.27
CA GLY A 104 -11.84 12.40 -17.11
C GLY A 104 -11.51 12.03 -15.65
N MET A 105 -12.16 12.69 -14.69
CA MET A 105 -11.97 12.41 -13.28
C MET A 105 -12.87 11.26 -12.82
N PRO A 106 -12.34 10.30 -12.03
CA PRO A 106 -13.12 9.18 -11.54
C PRO A 106 -14.16 9.64 -10.50
N GLN A 107 -15.39 9.19 -10.69
CA GLN A 107 -16.53 9.45 -9.83
C GLN A 107 -17.15 8.12 -9.39
N MET A 108 -17.57 8.02 -8.13
CA MET A 108 -18.25 6.82 -7.62
C MET A 108 -19.70 6.77 -8.08
N LEU A 109 -20.17 5.57 -8.44
CA LEU A 109 -21.62 5.34 -8.60
C LEU A 109 -22.35 5.53 -7.26
N PRO A 110 -23.58 6.02 -7.27
CA PRO A 110 -24.38 6.10 -6.06
C PRO A 110 -24.73 4.69 -5.54
N PHE A 111 -24.92 4.60 -4.22
CA PHE A 111 -25.16 3.30 -3.55
C PHE A 111 -26.39 2.57 -4.11
N GLU A 112 -27.39 3.29 -4.53
CA GLU A 112 -28.64 2.75 -5.11
C GLU A 112 -28.45 2.08 -6.48
N ALA A 113 -27.32 2.35 -7.14
CA ALA A 113 -26.94 1.71 -8.41
C ALA A 113 -26.20 0.39 -8.22
N LEU A 114 -25.96 -0.02 -6.99
CA LEU A 114 -25.30 -1.28 -6.68
C LEU A 114 -26.30 -2.43 -6.42
N PRO A 115 -25.94 -3.67 -6.72
CA PRO A 115 -24.65 -4.13 -7.26
C PRO A 115 -24.48 -3.83 -8.74
N LEU A 116 -23.29 -3.34 -9.13
CA LEU A 116 -22.91 -3.21 -10.53
C LEU A 116 -22.56 -4.62 -11.06
N GLN A 117 -23.34 -5.11 -11.99
CA GLN A 117 -23.14 -6.45 -12.59
C GLN A 117 -22.29 -6.37 -13.85
N LEU A 118 -21.46 -7.40 -14.08
CA LEU A 118 -20.72 -7.52 -15.31
C LEU A 118 -21.66 -7.62 -16.52
N PRO A 119 -21.38 -6.87 -17.60
CA PRO A 119 -22.19 -6.92 -18.83
C PRO A 119 -21.84 -8.17 -19.65
N GLU A 120 -22.72 -8.59 -20.53
CA GLU A 120 -22.37 -9.58 -21.53
C GLU A 120 -21.37 -8.99 -22.54
N VAL A 121 -20.40 -9.81 -22.94
CA VAL A 121 -19.41 -9.48 -23.97
C VAL A 121 -19.25 -10.67 -24.93
N ASP A 122 -18.94 -10.38 -26.18
CA ASP A 122 -18.71 -11.40 -27.21
C ASP A 122 -17.31 -12.04 -27.10
N LYS A 123 -16.35 -11.34 -26.47
CA LYS A 123 -14.96 -11.77 -26.33
C LYS A 123 -14.38 -11.37 -24.98
N PHE A 124 -13.60 -12.28 -24.39
CA PHE A 124 -12.85 -12.06 -23.14
C PHE A 124 -11.41 -11.65 -23.37
N LEU A 125 -11.07 -11.19 -24.57
CA LEU A 125 -9.75 -10.69 -24.95
C LEU A 125 -9.76 -9.15 -24.95
N PRO A 126 -8.59 -8.51 -24.86
CA PRO A 126 -8.50 -7.09 -25.05
C PRO A 126 -9.08 -6.63 -26.40
N THR A 127 -9.53 -5.39 -26.49
CA THR A 127 -9.98 -4.79 -27.74
C THR A 127 -8.81 -4.63 -28.74
N ALA A 128 -9.11 -4.34 -29.98
CA ALA A 128 -8.08 -4.07 -30.99
C ALA A 128 -7.20 -2.85 -30.64
N THR A 129 -7.71 -1.94 -29.82
CA THR A 129 -7.01 -0.74 -29.30
C THR A 129 -6.26 -1.00 -28.00
N GLY A 130 -6.34 -2.22 -27.44
CA GLY A 130 -5.65 -2.61 -26.20
C GLY A 130 -6.42 -2.34 -24.93
N GLU A 131 -7.69 -1.94 -25.02
CA GLU A 131 -8.55 -1.76 -23.86
C GLU A 131 -8.91 -3.11 -23.20
N PRO A 132 -9.24 -3.11 -21.90
CA PRO A 132 -9.71 -4.32 -21.20
C PRO A 132 -10.93 -4.97 -21.87
N PRO A 133 -11.21 -6.26 -21.60
CA PRO A 133 -12.35 -6.99 -22.21
C PRO A 133 -13.71 -6.30 -22.04
N LEU A 134 -13.94 -5.53 -20.99
CA LEU A 134 -15.16 -4.74 -20.82
C LEU A 134 -15.36 -3.67 -21.90
N GLY A 135 -14.29 -3.29 -22.62
CA GLY A 135 -14.38 -2.43 -23.81
C GLY A 135 -15.18 -3.03 -24.97
N HIS A 136 -15.45 -4.35 -24.96
CA HIS A 136 -16.37 -4.99 -25.93
C HIS A 136 -17.84 -4.86 -25.55
N ALA A 137 -18.16 -4.40 -24.34
CA ALA A 137 -19.53 -4.35 -23.86
C ALA A 137 -20.34 -3.29 -24.61
N THR A 138 -21.50 -3.69 -25.10
CA THR A 138 -22.46 -2.77 -25.77
C THR A 138 -23.23 -1.93 -24.75
N LYS A 139 -23.41 -2.41 -23.53
CA LYS A 139 -24.12 -1.74 -22.44
C LYS A 139 -23.18 -1.56 -21.24
N TRP A 140 -22.36 -0.49 -21.28
CA TRP A 140 -21.37 -0.19 -20.24
C TRP A 140 -21.07 1.31 -20.16
N ALA A 141 -22.14 2.13 -20.02
CA ALA A 141 -22.05 3.56 -19.78
C ALA A 141 -23.02 3.93 -18.66
N TRP A 142 -22.70 4.99 -17.92
CA TRP A 142 -23.48 5.47 -16.80
C TRP A 142 -24.31 6.70 -17.19
N ASP A 143 -25.64 6.57 -17.11
CA ASP A 143 -26.56 7.70 -17.21
C ASP A 143 -26.73 8.34 -15.81
N SER A 144 -26.13 9.52 -15.62
CA SER A 144 -26.13 10.23 -14.34
C SER A 144 -27.48 10.85 -13.97
N VAL A 145 -28.37 11.04 -14.96
CA VAL A 145 -29.71 11.60 -14.77
C VAL A 145 -30.68 10.51 -14.35
N ASN A 146 -30.75 9.41 -15.12
CA ASN A 146 -31.64 8.29 -14.86
C ASN A 146 -31.07 7.28 -13.85
N LYS A 147 -29.78 7.41 -13.49
CA LYS A 147 -29.05 6.54 -12.53
C LYS A 147 -29.08 5.07 -12.94
N GLU A 148 -28.81 4.79 -14.19
CA GLU A 148 -28.79 3.44 -14.75
C GLU A 148 -27.64 3.21 -15.73
N VAL A 149 -27.29 1.94 -15.95
CA VAL A 149 -26.30 1.55 -16.95
C VAL A 149 -26.99 1.44 -18.33
N VAL A 150 -26.46 2.16 -19.30
CA VAL A 150 -27.01 2.27 -20.66
C VAL A 150 -25.99 1.83 -21.73
N GLU A 151 -26.39 1.89 -23.00
CA GLU A 151 -25.53 1.55 -24.12
C GLU A 151 -24.33 2.50 -24.21
N THR A 152 -23.16 1.93 -24.48
CA THR A 152 -21.89 2.64 -24.66
C THR A 152 -21.95 3.67 -25.81
N SER A 153 -22.76 3.38 -26.83
CA SER A 153 -22.98 4.29 -27.97
C SER A 153 -23.66 5.63 -27.60
N LYS A 154 -24.25 5.72 -26.41
CA LYS A 154 -24.93 6.94 -25.91
C LYS A 154 -24.00 7.88 -25.14
N ILE A 155 -22.73 7.53 -24.94
CA ILE A 155 -21.77 8.40 -24.23
C ILE A 155 -21.67 9.76 -24.90
N ASP A 156 -22.03 10.81 -24.17
CA ASP A 156 -21.99 12.18 -24.61
C ASP A 156 -21.03 13.08 -23.77
N ASN A 157 -20.44 12.50 -22.71
CA ASN A 157 -19.60 13.19 -21.73
C ASN A 157 -20.24 14.45 -21.11
N LYS A 158 -21.58 14.46 -21.02
CA LYS A 158 -22.36 15.54 -20.36
C LYS A 158 -23.30 14.95 -19.32
N THR A 159 -24.06 13.96 -19.70
CA THR A 159 -25.02 13.24 -18.85
C THR A 159 -24.77 11.73 -18.84
N ILE A 160 -24.18 11.22 -19.90
CA ILE A 160 -23.84 9.79 -20.05
C ILE A 160 -22.33 9.66 -20.17
N PHE A 161 -21.73 8.93 -19.23
CA PHE A 161 -20.29 8.84 -19.00
C PHE A 161 -19.77 7.42 -19.14
N PRO A 162 -18.50 7.21 -19.55
CA PRO A 162 -17.90 5.88 -19.60
C PRO A 162 -17.70 5.31 -18.20
N LEU A 163 -18.00 4.03 -18.02
CA LEU A 163 -17.65 3.25 -16.83
C LEU A 163 -16.22 2.74 -16.91
N GLU A 164 -15.62 2.45 -15.73
CA GLU A 164 -14.32 1.80 -15.64
C GLU A 164 -14.32 0.43 -16.33
N LEU A 165 -13.28 0.17 -17.13
CA LEU A 165 -13.15 -1.06 -17.91
C LEU A 165 -12.36 -2.16 -17.20
N CYS A 166 -11.62 -1.82 -16.14
CA CYS A 166 -10.91 -2.80 -15.32
C CYS A 166 -11.84 -3.43 -14.28
N THR A 167 -11.45 -4.59 -13.80
CA THR A 167 -12.08 -5.26 -12.65
C THR A 167 -11.12 -5.30 -11.47
N MET A 168 -11.64 -5.57 -10.28
CA MET A 168 -10.84 -5.83 -9.09
C MET A 168 -10.11 -7.18 -9.25
N PRO A 169 -9.00 -7.42 -8.50
CA PRO A 169 -8.37 -8.73 -8.51
C PRO A 169 -9.33 -9.80 -7.99
N GLY A 170 -9.16 -11.04 -8.46
CA GLY A 170 -10.06 -12.15 -8.11
C GLY A 170 -10.16 -12.46 -6.62
N PHE A 171 -9.22 -11.97 -5.81
CA PHE A 171 -9.27 -12.11 -4.34
C PHE A 171 -9.96 -10.92 -3.63
N ALA A 172 -10.45 -9.90 -4.34
CA ALA A 172 -11.02 -8.71 -3.70
C ALA A 172 -12.19 -9.06 -2.79
N GLY A 173 -13.19 -9.79 -3.30
CA GLY A 173 -14.31 -10.27 -2.49
C GLY A 173 -13.92 -11.37 -1.52
N SER A 174 -13.10 -12.34 -1.99
CA SER A 174 -12.73 -13.50 -1.18
C SER A 174 -11.82 -13.13 0.01
N SER A 175 -11.08 -12.04 -0.02
CA SER A 175 -10.28 -11.59 1.13
C SER A 175 -11.11 -11.18 2.33
N ALA A 176 -12.39 -10.90 2.17
CA ALA A 176 -13.32 -10.50 3.23
C ALA A 176 -14.36 -11.59 3.59
N TYR A 177 -14.23 -12.82 3.08
CA TYR A 177 -15.21 -13.89 3.25
C TYR A 177 -15.52 -14.23 4.71
N TYR A 178 -14.52 -14.17 5.59
CA TYR A 178 -14.68 -14.47 7.00
C TYR A 178 -15.62 -13.50 7.73
N LEU A 179 -15.68 -12.24 7.30
CA LEU A 179 -16.65 -11.27 7.80
C LEU A 179 -18.08 -11.71 7.43
N ARG A 180 -18.27 -12.14 6.19
CA ARG A 180 -19.58 -12.62 5.74
C ARG A 180 -20.00 -13.91 6.45
N TYR A 181 -19.08 -14.78 6.83
CA TYR A 181 -19.38 -15.97 7.62
C TYR A 181 -19.90 -15.66 9.02
N MET A 182 -19.49 -14.55 9.60
CA MET A 182 -20.01 -14.13 10.91
C MET A 182 -21.48 -13.68 10.84
N ASP A 183 -21.94 -13.17 9.69
CA ASP A 183 -23.29 -12.62 9.53
C ASP A 183 -23.85 -12.91 8.11
N PRO A 184 -24.10 -14.20 7.78
CA PRO A 184 -24.37 -14.65 6.43
C PRO A 184 -25.71 -14.16 5.85
N HIS A 185 -26.66 -13.77 6.71
CA HIS A 185 -27.99 -13.35 6.32
C HIS A 185 -28.21 -11.83 6.34
N ASN A 186 -27.15 -11.07 6.56
CA ASN A 186 -27.23 -9.62 6.58
C ASN A 186 -27.41 -9.07 5.15
N ASP A 187 -28.53 -8.41 4.92
CA ASP A 187 -28.88 -7.79 3.63
C ASP A 187 -28.51 -6.30 3.55
N LYS A 188 -28.03 -5.71 4.67
CA LYS A 188 -27.69 -4.29 4.77
C LYS A 188 -26.20 -3.99 4.69
N GLY A 189 -25.36 -4.98 4.90
CA GLY A 189 -23.92 -4.82 4.90
C GLY A 189 -23.19 -6.16 4.92
N LEU A 190 -21.87 -6.10 4.86
CA LEU A 190 -21.03 -7.29 4.89
C LEU A 190 -21.13 -8.04 6.23
N VAL A 191 -21.18 -7.28 7.33
CA VAL A 191 -21.34 -7.76 8.71
C VAL A 191 -21.94 -6.64 9.58
N ASP A 192 -22.83 -6.96 10.49
CA ASP A 192 -23.34 -6.01 11.48
C ASP A 192 -22.25 -5.63 12.48
N LYS A 193 -22.27 -4.36 12.92
CA LYS A 193 -21.28 -3.86 13.88
C LYS A 193 -21.28 -4.66 15.19
N GLN A 194 -22.42 -5.06 15.71
CA GLN A 194 -22.51 -5.80 16.98
C GLN A 194 -21.92 -7.20 16.84
N VAL A 195 -22.18 -7.86 15.71
CA VAL A 195 -21.61 -9.18 15.38
C VAL A 195 -20.09 -9.09 15.27
N ASN A 196 -19.59 -8.08 14.54
CA ASN A 196 -18.17 -7.83 14.41
C ASN A 196 -17.51 -7.47 15.75
N ASP A 197 -18.14 -6.65 16.58
CA ASP A 197 -17.63 -6.28 17.90
C ASP A 197 -17.61 -7.48 18.88
N TYR A 198 -18.52 -8.46 18.71
CA TYR A 198 -18.54 -9.69 19.51
C TYR A 198 -17.38 -10.62 19.13
N TRP A 199 -17.21 -10.93 17.85
CA TRP A 199 -16.18 -11.85 17.38
C TRP A 199 -14.77 -11.24 17.38
N LYS A 200 -14.65 -9.95 17.06
CA LYS A 200 -13.39 -9.18 17.03
C LYS A 200 -12.27 -9.88 16.23
N ASN A 201 -11.18 -10.16 16.92
CA ASN A 201 -10.00 -10.76 16.33
C ASN A 201 -10.18 -12.27 16.15
N VAL A 202 -9.56 -12.80 15.10
CA VAL A 202 -9.48 -14.24 14.88
C VAL A 202 -8.43 -14.83 15.81
N ASP A 203 -8.83 -15.82 16.63
CA ASP A 203 -7.92 -16.50 17.57
C ASP A 203 -7.06 -17.55 16.86
N LEU A 204 -7.61 -18.21 15.84
CA LEU A 204 -6.92 -19.24 15.07
C LEU A 204 -7.39 -19.22 13.61
N TYR A 205 -6.46 -19.08 12.68
CA TYR A 205 -6.70 -19.16 11.26
C TYR A 205 -5.81 -20.22 10.61
N ILE A 206 -6.42 -21.23 10.00
CA ILE A 206 -5.72 -22.33 9.36
C ILE A 206 -6.02 -22.29 7.85
N GLY A 207 -4.97 -22.20 7.05
CA GLY A 207 -5.08 -22.15 5.60
C GLY A 207 -3.81 -22.62 4.91
N GLY A 208 -3.76 -22.51 3.59
CA GLY A 208 -2.57 -22.79 2.80
C GLY A 208 -1.51 -21.70 2.96
N THR A 209 -0.30 -21.96 2.44
CA THR A 209 0.84 -21.04 2.50
C THR A 209 0.53 -19.70 1.82
N GLU A 210 -0.29 -19.71 0.77
CA GLU A 210 -0.75 -18.52 0.06
C GLU A 210 -1.49 -17.53 0.96
N HIS A 211 -2.24 -18.01 1.96
CA HIS A 211 -2.96 -17.15 2.90
C HIS A 211 -2.02 -16.41 3.85
N ALA A 212 -0.88 -17.01 4.18
CA ALA A 212 0.12 -16.38 5.03
C ALA A 212 0.92 -15.26 4.31
N THR A 213 0.94 -15.29 2.97
CA THR A 213 1.70 -14.34 2.15
C THR A 213 0.84 -13.25 1.51
N CYS A 214 -0.47 -13.47 1.36
CA CYS A 214 -1.39 -12.59 0.63
C CYS A 214 -2.44 -11.91 1.50
N LEU A 215 -2.53 -12.23 2.79
CA LEU A 215 -3.48 -11.61 3.76
C LEU A 215 -2.81 -10.58 4.64
#